data_566d9b8b6f806182cbee0ca623cfe025
#
_entry.id   566d9b8b6f806182cbee0ca623cfe025
#
_cell.length_a   1.000
_cell.length_b   1.000
_cell.length_c   1.000
_cell.angle_alpha   90.00
_cell.angle_beta   90.00
_cell.angle_gamma   90.00
#
_symmetry.space_group_name_H-M   'P 1'
#
loop_
_entity.id
_entity.type
_entity.pdbx_description
1 polymer ?
#
loop_
_entity_poly.entity_id
_entity_poly.type
_entity_poly.pdbx_seq_one_letter_code
_entity_poly.pdbx_strand_id
1 'polypeptide(L)'
;QLEQAGIEMHSLLVSVDNEVIFEGFWDPYGPETPHIVHSLTKLFTNAAAGVAVTNGDLSLDDRLIDMFPELAPENPSENLQKVTLRYLITMNGGYGRMISGSEWRPLKTSWLEAFFAEPVPYEPGTHYQYSSGNAYAVSAMVQKATGKTCLDLLLESGFSELGMEHFTWDLSPEGICSGGNGVSCTTEDMLKVGNLFLNMGQWNGKQILTEEWCRMAIGLDKVYEGQGDYAFHWTDKHDGNYTSTGA
;
A
#
# COMPACT_ATOMS: atom_id res chain seq x y z
N GLN A 1 -10.93 30.34 3.66
CA GLN A 1 -9.71 30.22 4.50
C GLN A 1 -8.59 29.48 3.75
N LEU A 2 -8.87 28.33 3.08
CA LEU A 2 -7.85 27.54 2.34
C LEU A 2 -7.31 28.31 1.14
N GLU A 3 -8.15 28.93 0.33
CA GLU A 3 -7.72 29.82 -0.76
C GLU A 3 -6.89 31.01 -0.29
N GLN A 4 -7.25 31.58 0.88
CA GLN A 4 -6.49 32.68 1.51
C GLN A 4 -5.11 32.22 2.00
N ALA A 5 -4.96 30.93 2.31
CA ALA A 5 -3.69 30.30 2.67
C ALA A 5 -2.86 29.88 1.45
N GLY A 6 -3.35 30.10 0.22
CA GLY A 6 -2.69 29.70 -1.01
C GLY A 6 -2.66 28.19 -1.23
N ILE A 7 -3.59 27.46 -0.61
CA ILE A 7 -3.74 26.02 -0.79
C ILE A 7 -4.64 25.78 -2.00
N GLU A 8 -4.09 25.10 -3.00
CA GLU A 8 -4.84 24.63 -4.16
C GLU A 8 -5.66 23.39 -3.77
N MET A 9 -6.98 23.52 -3.88
CA MET A 9 -7.90 22.43 -3.59
C MET A 9 -8.44 21.84 -4.88
N HIS A 10 -8.42 20.52 -5.01
CA HIS A 10 -9.04 19.79 -6.12
C HIS A 10 -10.43 19.30 -5.70
N SER A 11 -10.50 18.66 -4.54
CA SER A 11 -11.73 18.09 -4.01
C SER A 11 -11.65 17.91 -2.49
N LEU A 12 -12.83 17.83 -1.86
CA LEU A 12 -12.96 17.49 -0.44
C LEU A 12 -14.28 16.73 -0.24
N LEU A 13 -14.18 15.53 0.32
CA LEU A 13 -15.33 14.74 0.77
C LEU A 13 -15.21 14.49 2.26
N VAL A 14 -16.34 14.55 2.94
CA VAL A 14 -16.44 14.17 4.36
C VAL A 14 -17.58 13.18 4.52
N SER A 15 -17.32 12.06 5.18
CA SER A 15 -18.36 11.07 5.52
C SER A 15 -18.48 10.89 7.03
N VAL A 16 -19.69 10.56 7.47
CA VAL A 16 -20.01 10.11 8.82
C VAL A 16 -20.88 8.88 8.69
N ASP A 17 -20.54 7.82 9.39
CA ASP A 17 -21.25 6.52 9.32
C ASP A 17 -21.43 6.02 7.87
N ASN A 18 -20.40 6.20 7.03
CA ASN A 18 -20.35 5.90 5.59
C ASN A 18 -21.24 6.78 4.68
N GLU A 19 -21.98 7.71 5.24
CA GLU A 19 -22.76 8.67 4.45
C GLU A 19 -21.93 9.94 4.16
N VAL A 20 -21.88 10.37 2.91
CA VAL A 20 -21.22 11.63 2.52
C VAL A 20 -22.09 12.78 3.00
N ILE A 21 -21.57 13.55 3.95
CA ILE A 21 -22.26 14.72 4.53
C ILE A 21 -21.79 16.04 3.93
N PHE A 22 -20.66 16.02 3.25
CA PHE A 22 -20.13 17.18 2.52
C PHE A 22 -19.32 16.69 1.31
N GLU A 23 -19.54 17.36 0.18
CA GLU A 23 -18.68 17.24 -0.99
C GLU A 23 -18.39 18.65 -1.58
N GLY A 24 -17.18 18.82 -2.07
CA GLY A 24 -16.76 20.03 -2.76
C GLY A 24 -15.71 19.70 -3.81
N PHE A 25 -15.88 20.31 -4.99
CA PHE A 25 -14.94 20.20 -6.11
C PHE A 25 -14.60 21.60 -6.60
N TRP A 26 -13.36 21.81 -7.00
CA TRP A 26 -12.85 23.09 -7.51
C TRP A 26 -12.40 22.94 -8.95
N ASP A 27 -12.87 23.84 -9.82
CA ASP A 27 -12.51 23.82 -11.23
C ASP A 27 -10.99 23.76 -11.45
N PRO A 28 -10.49 22.91 -12.36
CA PRO A 28 -11.22 22.11 -13.37
C PRO A 28 -11.64 20.71 -12.90
N TYR A 29 -11.55 20.40 -11.62
CA TYR A 29 -11.80 19.06 -11.07
C TYR A 29 -13.28 18.85 -10.75
N GLY A 30 -13.78 17.64 -10.96
CA GLY A 30 -15.15 17.21 -10.70
C GLY A 30 -15.21 15.81 -10.09
N PRO A 31 -16.42 15.32 -9.76
CA PRO A 31 -16.60 14.04 -9.10
C PRO A 31 -16.02 12.85 -9.88
N GLU A 32 -16.11 12.90 -11.21
CA GLU A 32 -15.61 11.86 -12.12
C GLU A 32 -14.14 12.04 -12.52
N THR A 33 -13.45 13.05 -11.98
CA THR A 33 -12.06 13.31 -12.34
C THR A 33 -11.13 12.41 -11.53
N PRO A 34 -10.44 11.44 -12.17
CA PRO A 34 -9.49 10.61 -11.45
C PRO A 34 -8.21 11.38 -11.15
N HIS A 35 -7.64 11.13 -9.99
CA HIS A 35 -6.37 11.67 -9.55
C HIS A 35 -5.34 10.55 -9.42
N ILE A 36 -4.08 10.83 -9.81
CA ILE A 36 -2.96 9.99 -9.41
C ILE A 36 -2.76 10.21 -7.92
N VAL A 37 -3.00 9.17 -7.12
CA VAL A 37 -3.03 9.29 -5.65
C VAL A 37 -1.67 9.10 -5.00
N HIS A 38 -0.60 9.06 -5.80
CA HIS A 38 0.78 8.94 -5.32
C HIS A 38 0.92 7.86 -4.22
N SER A 39 1.47 8.19 -3.07
CA SER A 39 1.71 7.22 -1.99
C SER A 39 0.45 6.67 -1.33
N LEU A 40 -0.74 7.27 -1.52
CA LEU A 40 -1.99 6.61 -1.13
C LEU A 40 -2.22 5.26 -1.85
N THR A 41 -1.57 5.04 -3.00
CA THR A 41 -1.48 3.73 -3.67
C THR A 41 -1.13 2.60 -2.70
N LYS A 42 -0.31 2.89 -1.69
CA LYS A 42 0.12 1.89 -0.70
C LYS A 42 -1.03 1.31 0.13
N LEU A 43 -2.15 2.04 0.27
CA LEU A 43 -3.36 1.49 0.91
C LEU A 43 -3.97 0.34 0.09
N PHE A 44 -3.93 0.48 -1.23
CA PHE A 44 -4.41 -0.56 -2.14
C PHE A 44 -3.47 -1.77 -2.13
N THR A 45 -2.15 -1.54 -2.09
CA THR A 45 -1.15 -2.60 -1.93
C THR A 45 -1.33 -3.34 -0.60
N ASN A 46 -1.60 -2.59 0.49
CA ASN A 46 -1.93 -3.15 1.79
C ASN A 46 -3.20 -4.01 1.71
N ALA A 47 -4.27 -3.51 1.10
CA ALA A 47 -5.51 -4.26 0.95
C ALA A 47 -5.29 -5.56 0.15
N ALA A 48 -4.52 -5.51 -0.95
CA ALA A 48 -4.19 -6.71 -1.73
C ALA A 48 -3.37 -7.72 -0.93
N ALA A 49 -2.39 -7.26 -0.14
CA ALA A 49 -1.65 -8.13 0.78
C ALA A 49 -2.58 -8.74 1.84
N GLY A 50 -3.55 -7.96 2.36
CA GLY A 50 -4.54 -8.44 3.30
C GLY A 50 -5.42 -9.55 2.75
N VAL A 51 -5.87 -9.41 1.51
CA VAL A 51 -6.61 -10.47 0.81
C VAL A 51 -5.76 -11.72 0.66
N ALA A 52 -4.52 -11.60 0.17
CA ALA A 52 -3.63 -12.74 -0.01
C ALA A 52 -3.32 -13.48 1.31
N VAL A 53 -3.09 -12.74 2.40
CA VAL A 53 -2.86 -13.33 3.73
C VAL A 53 -4.12 -13.98 4.27
N THR A 54 -5.29 -13.34 4.12
CA THR A 54 -6.57 -13.90 4.56
C THR A 54 -6.90 -15.22 3.86
N ASN A 55 -6.58 -15.32 2.57
CA ASN A 55 -6.79 -16.53 1.78
C ASN A 55 -5.77 -17.64 2.09
N GLY A 56 -4.70 -17.33 2.82
CA GLY A 56 -3.60 -18.26 3.10
C GLY A 56 -2.62 -18.42 1.95
N ASP A 57 -2.69 -17.55 0.94
CA ASP A 57 -1.76 -17.54 -0.20
C ASP A 57 -0.39 -16.95 0.20
N LEU A 58 -0.37 -16.08 1.20
CA LEU A 58 0.80 -15.33 1.66
C LEU A 58 0.79 -15.24 3.19
N SER A 59 1.97 -15.19 3.79
CA SER A 59 2.16 -15.01 5.24
C SER A 59 3.01 -13.76 5.52
N LEU A 60 2.77 -13.12 6.67
CA LEU A 60 3.63 -12.01 7.14
C LEU A 60 5.08 -12.46 7.35
N ASP A 61 5.32 -13.76 7.57
CA ASP A 61 6.65 -14.32 7.81
C ASP A 61 7.32 -14.88 6.55
N ASP A 62 6.64 -14.80 5.38
CA ASP A 62 7.24 -15.21 4.12
C ASP A 62 8.43 -14.31 3.78
N ARG A 63 9.57 -14.95 3.52
CA ARG A 63 10.81 -14.27 3.22
C ARG A 63 10.89 -13.89 1.74
N LEU A 64 11.29 -12.65 1.48
CA LEU A 64 11.46 -12.15 0.12
C LEU A 64 12.37 -13.05 -0.73
N ILE A 65 13.49 -13.48 -0.16
CA ILE A 65 14.49 -14.28 -0.86
C ILE A 65 14.00 -15.68 -1.22
N ASP A 66 13.09 -16.26 -0.42
CA ASP A 66 12.53 -17.59 -0.69
C ASP A 66 11.47 -17.55 -1.79
N MET A 67 10.78 -16.44 -1.92
CA MET A 67 9.79 -16.25 -2.98
C MET A 67 10.41 -15.96 -4.34
N PHE A 68 11.62 -15.37 -4.36
CA PHE A 68 12.34 -15.00 -5.58
C PHE A 68 13.79 -15.54 -5.56
N PRO A 69 13.98 -16.88 -5.45
CA PRO A 69 15.32 -17.46 -5.36
C PRO A 69 16.17 -17.20 -6.62
N GLU A 70 15.51 -16.96 -7.76
CA GLU A 70 16.15 -16.63 -9.04
C GLU A 70 16.81 -15.23 -9.04
N LEU A 71 16.39 -14.33 -8.14
CA LEU A 71 16.95 -12.98 -8.01
C LEU A 71 17.89 -12.85 -6.82
N ALA A 72 17.95 -13.88 -5.98
CA ALA A 72 18.82 -13.89 -4.81
C ALA A 72 20.29 -13.87 -5.25
N PRO A 73 21.14 -13.01 -4.66
CA PRO A 73 22.57 -13.06 -4.91
C PRO A 73 23.14 -14.40 -4.42
N GLU A 74 24.22 -14.87 -5.07
CA GLU A 74 24.87 -16.14 -4.72
C GLU A 74 25.25 -16.24 -3.22
N ASN A 75 25.65 -15.11 -2.63
CA ASN A 75 25.98 -14.98 -1.22
C ASN A 75 25.16 -13.84 -0.57
N PRO A 76 23.87 -14.11 -0.23
CA PRO A 76 23.01 -13.09 0.35
C PRO A 76 23.49 -12.69 1.75
N SER A 77 23.41 -11.38 2.06
CA SER A 77 23.74 -10.91 3.41
C SER A 77 22.79 -11.53 4.45
N GLU A 78 23.23 -11.63 5.71
CA GLU A 78 22.40 -12.15 6.80
C GLU A 78 21.11 -11.32 6.96
N ASN A 79 21.17 -10.01 6.71
CA ASN A 79 20.01 -9.15 6.80
C ASN A 79 19.02 -9.41 5.65
N LEU A 80 19.51 -9.55 4.40
CA LEU A 80 18.63 -9.87 3.27
C LEU A 80 17.88 -11.19 3.49
N GLN A 81 18.51 -12.18 4.11
CA GLN A 81 17.90 -13.47 4.44
C GLN A 81 16.76 -13.35 5.46
N LYS A 82 16.70 -12.26 6.22
CA LYS A 82 15.66 -12.00 7.25
C LYS A 82 14.53 -11.10 6.76
N VAL A 83 14.61 -10.54 5.55
CA VAL A 83 13.56 -9.65 5.01
C VAL A 83 12.30 -10.45 4.75
N THR A 84 11.22 -10.09 5.46
CA THR A 84 9.89 -10.71 5.32
C THR A 84 8.84 -9.69 4.88
N LEU A 85 7.67 -10.18 4.47
CA LEU A 85 6.52 -9.33 4.18
C LEU A 85 6.23 -8.36 5.33
N ARG A 86 6.25 -8.83 6.58
CA ARG A 86 6.05 -8.06 7.82
C ARG A 86 6.91 -6.81 7.86
N TYR A 87 8.21 -6.94 7.59
CA TYR A 87 9.15 -5.84 7.63
C TYR A 87 9.06 -4.92 6.42
N LEU A 88 8.72 -5.45 5.25
CA LEU A 88 8.53 -4.65 4.04
C LEU A 88 7.30 -3.74 4.17
N ILE A 89 6.15 -4.29 4.58
CA ILE A 89 4.89 -3.54 4.66
C ILE A 89 4.91 -2.48 5.76
N THR A 90 5.72 -2.67 6.81
CA THR A 90 5.94 -1.70 7.90
C THR A 90 7.12 -0.76 7.66
N MET A 91 7.74 -0.78 6.46
CA MET A 91 8.90 0.06 6.11
C MET A 91 10.14 -0.18 6.97
N ASN A 92 10.29 -1.37 7.53
CA ASN A 92 11.41 -1.79 8.38
C ASN A 92 12.22 -2.96 7.77
N GLY A 93 12.27 -3.04 6.42
CA GLY A 93 13.00 -4.07 5.69
C GLY A 93 14.53 -4.03 5.84
N GLY A 94 15.07 -3.06 6.57
CA GLY A 94 16.52 -2.92 6.80
C GLY A 94 17.27 -2.19 5.68
N TYR A 95 16.56 -1.65 4.69
CA TYR A 95 17.16 -0.83 3.62
C TYR A 95 17.62 0.54 4.14
N GLY A 96 18.74 1.03 3.63
CA GLY A 96 19.38 2.25 4.14
C GLY A 96 18.97 3.54 3.46
N ARG A 97 18.13 3.48 2.40
CA ARG A 97 17.69 4.67 1.66
C ARG A 97 16.25 4.55 1.17
N MET A 98 15.66 5.69 0.90
CA MET A 98 14.39 5.75 0.18
C MET A 98 14.62 5.46 -1.30
N ILE A 99 13.88 4.50 -1.84
CA ILE A 99 13.75 4.27 -3.27
C ILE A 99 12.42 4.90 -3.68
N SER A 100 12.49 5.95 -4.50
CA SER A 100 11.28 6.62 -4.98
C SER A 100 10.75 5.96 -6.26
N GLY A 101 9.42 6.05 -6.48
CA GLY A 101 8.85 5.58 -7.74
C GLY A 101 9.37 6.32 -8.97
N SER A 102 9.76 7.59 -8.83
CA SER A 102 10.33 8.39 -9.91
C SER A 102 11.71 7.89 -10.37
N GLU A 103 12.48 7.28 -9.45
CA GLU A 103 13.79 6.71 -9.76
C GLU A 103 13.69 5.50 -10.69
N TRP A 104 12.65 4.66 -10.53
CA TRP A 104 12.51 3.43 -11.29
C TRP A 104 11.65 3.59 -12.55
N ARG A 105 10.76 4.58 -12.63
CA ARG A 105 9.90 4.80 -13.81
C ARG A 105 10.65 4.88 -15.13
N PRO A 106 11.86 5.46 -15.24
CA PRO A 106 12.64 5.45 -16.48
C PRO A 106 13.26 4.09 -16.81
N LEU A 107 13.40 3.18 -15.85
CA LEU A 107 13.99 1.86 -16.06
C LEU A 107 13.11 1.03 -17.00
N LYS A 108 13.74 0.40 -17.99
CA LYS A 108 13.11 -0.56 -18.93
C LYS A 108 13.44 -2.02 -18.57
N THR A 109 14.24 -2.20 -17.52
CA THR A 109 14.63 -3.48 -16.94
C THR A 109 13.77 -3.79 -15.72
N SER A 110 13.90 -4.98 -15.15
CA SER A 110 13.16 -5.40 -13.96
C SER A 110 13.41 -4.47 -12.78
N TRP A 111 12.34 -3.95 -12.20
CA TRP A 111 12.42 -3.17 -10.97
C TRP A 111 12.70 -4.07 -9.76
N LEU A 112 12.27 -5.33 -9.84
CA LEU A 112 12.52 -6.28 -8.77
C LEU A 112 13.99 -6.68 -8.70
N GLU A 113 14.67 -6.86 -9.85
CA GLU A 113 16.13 -7.02 -9.90
C GLU A 113 16.84 -5.80 -9.30
N ALA A 114 16.40 -4.58 -9.65
CA ALA A 114 16.95 -3.36 -9.07
C ALA A 114 16.74 -3.30 -7.55
N PHE A 115 15.60 -3.78 -7.04
CA PHE A 115 15.34 -3.86 -5.60
C PHE A 115 16.27 -4.87 -4.91
N PHE A 116 16.47 -6.05 -5.48
CA PHE A 116 17.39 -7.05 -4.94
C PHE A 116 18.85 -6.62 -4.96
N ALA A 117 19.22 -5.69 -5.83
CA ALA A 117 20.56 -5.11 -5.88
C ALA A 117 20.82 -4.06 -4.76
N GLU A 118 19.76 -3.57 -4.10
CA GLU A 118 19.91 -2.61 -3.00
C GLU A 118 20.48 -3.30 -1.75
N PRO A 119 21.45 -2.67 -1.09
CA PRO A 119 22.02 -3.22 0.13
C PRO A 119 21.05 -3.16 1.30
N VAL A 120 21.10 -4.17 2.18
CA VAL A 120 20.33 -4.24 3.44
C VAL A 120 21.30 -4.08 4.62
N PRO A 121 21.73 -2.83 4.94
CA PRO A 121 22.74 -2.59 5.96
C PRO A 121 22.25 -2.76 7.40
N TYR A 122 20.95 -2.68 7.63
CA TYR A 122 20.36 -2.78 8.96
C TYR A 122 19.62 -4.12 9.12
N GLU A 123 19.53 -4.59 10.34
CA GLU A 123 18.69 -5.75 10.66
C GLU A 123 17.22 -5.42 10.46
N PRO A 124 16.45 -6.22 9.69
CA PRO A 124 15.02 -6.02 9.52
C PRO A 124 14.29 -5.89 10.86
N GLY A 125 13.39 -4.94 10.95
CA GLY A 125 12.65 -4.60 12.18
C GLY A 125 13.33 -3.55 13.08
N THR A 126 14.59 -3.17 12.82
CA THR A 126 15.34 -2.24 13.69
C THR A 126 15.52 -0.84 13.13
N HIS A 127 15.29 -0.65 11.83
CA HIS A 127 15.51 0.63 11.17
C HIS A 127 14.35 0.98 10.25
N TYR A 128 13.59 2.01 10.62
CA TYR A 128 12.53 2.55 9.79
C TYR A 128 13.12 3.37 8.65
N GLN A 129 12.80 2.98 7.42
CA GLN A 129 13.12 3.74 6.21
C GLN A 129 11.96 3.69 5.24
N TYR A 130 11.23 4.79 5.14
CA TYR A 130 10.16 4.89 4.16
C TYR A 130 10.70 4.71 2.74
N SER A 131 10.09 3.82 1.95
CA SER A 131 10.55 3.50 0.60
C SER A 131 9.41 2.97 -0.27
N SER A 132 9.23 3.53 -1.46
CA SER A 132 8.32 2.97 -2.46
C SER A 132 8.80 1.60 -2.97
N GLY A 133 10.10 1.33 -2.89
CA GLY A 133 10.67 0.03 -3.21
C GLY A 133 10.13 -1.08 -2.31
N ASN A 134 10.00 -0.82 -0.99
CA ASN A 134 9.42 -1.80 -0.07
C ASN A 134 7.97 -2.14 -0.48
N ALA A 135 7.16 -1.13 -0.80
CA ALA A 135 5.78 -1.35 -1.22
C ALA A 135 5.68 -2.07 -2.57
N TYR A 136 6.63 -1.79 -3.49
CA TYR A 136 6.72 -2.53 -4.74
C TYR A 136 7.07 -4.01 -4.51
N ALA A 137 8.01 -4.30 -3.61
CA ALA A 137 8.35 -5.68 -3.23
C ALA A 137 7.14 -6.40 -2.62
N VAL A 138 6.32 -5.72 -1.78
CA VAL A 138 5.04 -6.28 -1.28
C VAL A 138 4.12 -6.62 -2.45
N SER A 139 3.95 -5.72 -3.44
CA SER A 139 3.12 -5.98 -4.62
C SER A 139 3.63 -7.20 -5.43
N ALA A 140 4.95 -7.32 -5.56
CA ALA A 140 5.58 -8.47 -6.23
C ALA A 140 5.32 -9.78 -5.47
N MET A 141 5.43 -9.77 -4.13
CA MET A 141 5.12 -10.94 -3.29
C MET A 141 3.67 -11.37 -3.43
N VAL A 142 2.72 -10.40 -3.43
CA VAL A 142 1.30 -10.68 -3.67
C VAL A 142 1.10 -11.35 -5.04
N GLN A 143 1.67 -10.79 -6.10
CA GLN A 143 1.52 -11.37 -7.44
C GLN A 143 2.19 -12.75 -7.56
N LYS A 144 3.34 -12.96 -6.93
CA LYS A 144 4.02 -14.28 -6.92
C LYS A 144 3.20 -15.35 -6.21
N ALA A 145 2.58 -15.00 -5.07
CA ALA A 145 1.79 -15.92 -4.26
C ALA A 145 0.44 -16.28 -4.92
N THR A 146 -0.24 -15.28 -5.50
CA THR A 146 -1.61 -15.44 -5.98
C THR A 146 -1.72 -15.70 -7.49
N GLY A 147 -0.66 -15.43 -8.25
CA GLY A 147 -0.68 -15.44 -9.72
C GLY A 147 -1.45 -14.28 -10.36
N LYS A 148 -1.89 -13.28 -9.55
CA LYS A 148 -2.70 -12.14 -9.97
C LYS A 148 -2.00 -10.84 -9.65
N THR A 149 -2.20 -9.81 -10.48
CA THR A 149 -1.78 -8.46 -10.08
C THR A 149 -2.56 -8.01 -8.84
N CYS A 150 -2.03 -7.03 -8.09
CA CYS A 150 -2.78 -6.47 -6.96
C CYS A 150 -4.15 -5.93 -7.39
N LEU A 151 -4.23 -5.31 -8.57
CA LEU A 151 -5.50 -4.81 -9.13
C LEU A 151 -6.50 -5.95 -9.37
N ASP A 152 -6.10 -7.00 -10.09
CA ASP A 152 -6.98 -8.13 -10.41
C ASP A 152 -7.43 -8.84 -9.14
N LEU A 153 -6.51 -9.05 -8.18
CA LEU A 153 -6.82 -9.67 -6.90
C LEU A 153 -7.88 -8.89 -6.12
N LEU A 154 -7.74 -7.56 -6.04
CA LEU A 154 -8.70 -6.71 -5.33
C LEU A 154 -10.07 -6.74 -6.01
N LEU A 155 -10.13 -6.60 -7.33
CA LEU A 155 -11.39 -6.61 -8.08
C LEU A 155 -12.15 -7.94 -7.89
N GLU A 156 -11.46 -9.07 -7.92
CA GLU A 156 -12.05 -10.39 -7.70
C GLU A 156 -12.46 -10.64 -6.24
N SER A 157 -11.83 -9.96 -5.29
CA SER A 157 -12.04 -10.17 -3.84
C SER A 157 -13.07 -9.24 -3.20
N GLY A 158 -13.84 -8.53 -4.01
CA GLY A 158 -14.95 -7.71 -3.55
C GLY A 158 -14.73 -6.19 -3.63
N PHE A 159 -13.57 -5.70 -4.06
CA PHE A 159 -13.38 -4.26 -4.34
C PHE A 159 -14.28 -3.77 -5.48
N SER A 160 -14.65 -4.64 -6.41
CA SER A 160 -15.68 -4.33 -7.42
C SER A 160 -17.02 -3.93 -6.80
N GLU A 161 -17.34 -4.43 -5.60
CA GLU A 161 -18.56 -4.07 -4.88
C GLU A 161 -18.53 -2.69 -4.23
N LEU A 162 -17.32 -2.09 -4.12
CA LEU A 162 -17.16 -0.69 -3.75
C LEU A 162 -17.62 0.23 -4.90
N GLY A 163 -17.89 -0.32 -6.11
CA GLY A 163 -18.30 0.45 -7.29
C GLY A 163 -17.19 1.37 -7.79
N MET A 164 -15.93 0.92 -7.74
CA MET A 164 -14.78 1.69 -8.22
C MET A 164 -14.63 1.51 -9.74
N GLU A 165 -15.28 2.37 -10.53
CA GLU A 165 -15.36 2.22 -11.99
C GLU A 165 -14.14 2.79 -12.74
N HIS A 166 -13.46 3.81 -12.16
CA HIS A 166 -12.35 4.53 -12.81
C HIS A 166 -10.98 4.23 -12.19
N PHE A 167 -10.87 3.12 -11.51
CA PHE A 167 -9.66 2.71 -10.83
C PHE A 167 -8.66 2.08 -11.81
N THR A 168 -7.44 2.64 -11.89
CA THR A 168 -6.34 2.09 -12.69
C THR A 168 -5.06 2.02 -11.86
N TRP A 169 -4.11 1.22 -12.30
CA TRP A 169 -2.82 1.05 -11.60
C TRP A 169 -1.68 0.87 -12.60
N ASP A 170 -0.64 1.70 -12.49
CA ASP A 170 0.56 1.58 -13.32
C ASP A 170 1.30 0.27 -13.02
N LEU A 171 1.84 -0.33 -14.08
CA LEU A 171 2.63 -1.55 -14.00
C LEU A 171 4.13 -1.25 -14.22
N SER A 172 4.98 -2.07 -13.60
CA SER A 172 6.39 -2.16 -13.92
C SER A 172 6.62 -2.83 -15.29
N PRO A 173 7.85 -2.80 -15.84
CA PRO A 173 8.17 -3.49 -17.09
C PRO A 173 7.89 -5.00 -17.05
N GLU A 174 7.95 -5.64 -15.89
CA GLU A 174 7.63 -7.05 -15.67
C GLU A 174 6.14 -7.33 -15.41
N GLY A 175 5.27 -6.30 -15.49
CA GLY A 175 3.83 -6.48 -15.34
C GLY A 175 3.34 -6.57 -13.89
N ILE A 176 4.10 -6.04 -12.92
CA ILE A 176 3.73 -5.99 -11.51
C ILE A 176 3.19 -4.59 -11.20
N CYS A 177 2.11 -4.49 -10.42
CA CYS A 177 1.59 -3.20 -9.96
C CYS A 177 2.68 -2.42 -9.21
N SER A 178 2.81 -1.11 -9.48
CA SER A 178 3.92 -0.31 -8.96
C SER A 178 3.91 -0.10 -7.43
N GLY A 179 2.99 -0.72 -6.71
CA GLY A 179 2.89 -0.86 -5.25
C GLY A 179 3.03 0.41 -4.39
N GLY A 180 4.02 1.21 -4.65
CA GLY A 180 4.34 2.43 -3.90
C GLY A 180 3.66 3.69 -4.40
N ASN A 181 3.15 3.68 -5.65
CA ASN A 181 2.49 4.78 -6.35
C ASN A 181 1.78 4.26 -7.61
N GLY A 182 1.12 5.15 -8.37
CA GLY A 182 0.59 4.80 -9.70
C GLY A 182 -0.87 4.34 -9.74
N VAL A 183 -1.57 4.31 -8.61
CA VAL A 183 -3.03 4.23 -8.62
C VAL A 183 -3.59 5.57 -9.07
N SER A 184 -4.60 5.48 -9.95
CA SER A 184 -5.44 6.61 -10.34
C SER A 184 -6.89 6.25 -10.06
N CYS A 185 -7.58 7.08 -9.28
CA CYS A 185 -8.97 6.86 -8.88
C CYS A 185 -9.64 8.20 -8.51
N THR A 186 -10.95 8.21 -8.37
CA THR A 186 -11.72 9.38 -7.96
C THR A 186 -11.55 9.66 -6.46
N THR A 187 -11.95 10.85 -6.02
CA THR A 187 -11.96 11.19 -4.59
C THR A 187 -12.93 10.31 -3.80
N GLU A 188 -14.05 9.94 -4.43
CA GLU A 188 -15.01 9.02 -3.84
C GLU A 188 -14.41 7.61 -3.64
N ASP A 189 -13.63 7.11 -4.61
CA ASP A 189 -12.94 5.83 -4.47
C ASP A 189 -11.96 5.84 -3.30
N MET A 190 -11.19 6.92 -3.10
CA MET A 190 -10.32 7.07 -1.94
C MET A 190 -11.11 7.03 -0.63
N LEU A 191 -12.26 7.72 -0.57
CA LEU A 191 -13.14 7.72 0.59
C LEU A 191 -13.68 6.31 0.89
N LYS A 192 -14.10 5.56 -0.15
CA LYS A 192 -14.58 4.17 0.01
C LYS A 192 -13.52 3.26 0.61
N VAL A 193 -12.27 3.37 0.17
CA VAL A 193 -11.16 2.62 0.77
C VAL A 193 -10.91 3.04 2.21
N GLY A 194 -10.94 4.33 2.51
CA GLY A 194 -10.84 4.85 3.88
C GLY A 194 -11.94 4.29 4.78
N ASN A 195 -13.20 4.32 4.33
CA ASN A 195 -14.35 3.79 5.05
C ASN A 195 -14.25 2.27 5.24
N LEU A 196 -13.73 1.52 4.25
CA LEU A 196 -13.51 0.07 4.39
C LEU A 196 -12.60 -0.25 5.59
N PHE A 197 -11.47 0.46 5.74
CA PHE A 197 -10.58 0.26 6.88
C PHE A 197 -11.21 0.75 8.19
N LEU A 198 -11.91 1.89 8.18
CA LEU A 198 -12.64 2.41 9.35
C LEU A 198 -13.69 1.42 9.87
N ASN A 199 -14.36 0.71 8.96
CA ASN A 199 -15.35 -0.33 9.26
C ASN A 199 -14.74 -1.73 9.46
N MET A 200 -13.45 -1.81 9.77
CA MET A 200 -12.77 -3.08 10.01
C MET A 200 -12.98 -4.11 8.88
N GLY A 201 -12.89 -3.61 7.64
CA GLY A 201 -12.97 -4.43 6.42
C GLY A 201 -14.38 -4.81 5.97
N GLN A 202 -15.43 -4.28 6.59
CA GLN A 202 -16.81 -4.53 6.21
C GLN A 202 -17.31 -3.49 5.19
N TRP A 203 -18.02 -3.97 4.16
CA TRP A 203 -18.70 -3.17 3.17
C TRP A 203 -20.04 -3.78 2.81
N ASN A 204 -21.14 -3.01 2.96
CA ASN A 204 -22.50 -3.46 2.67
C ASN A 204 -22.87 -4.84 3.27
N GLY A 205 -22.42 -5.11 4.50
CA GLY A 205 -22.65 -6.37 5.21
C GLY A 205 -21.73 -7.52 4.80
N LYS A 206 -20.77 -7.29 3.92
CA LYS A 206 -19.75 -8.25 3.52
C LYS A 206 -18.41 -7.93 4.17
N GLN A 207 -17.70 -8.97 4.61
CA GLN A 207 -16.32 -8.86 5.08
C GLN A 207 -15.38 -9.01 3.86
N ILE A 208 -14.75 -7.90 3.44
CA ILE A 208 -13.80 -7.84 2.32
C ILE A 208 -12.36 -8.05 2.82
N LEU A 209 -12.00 -7.37 3.91
CA LEU A 209 -10.74 -7.57 4.64
C LEU A 209 -11.09 -8.07 6.03
N THR A 210 -10.25 -8.93 6.63
CA THR A 210 -10.51 -9.37 8.01
C THR A 210 -10.34 -8.21 9.00
N GLU A 211 -11.10 -8.24 10.10
CA GLU A 211 -10.92 -7.29 11.20
C GLU A 211 -9.48 -7.31 11.72
N GLU A 212 -8.90 -8.51 11.90
CA GLU A 212 -7.51 -8.68 12.33
C GLU A 212 -6.53 -7.93 11.42
N TRP A 213 -6.68 -8.06 10.08
CA TRP A 213 -5.85 -7.33 9.14
C TRP A 213 -6.02 -5.82 9.27
N CYS A 214 -7.25 -5.33 9.34
CA CYS A 214 -7.53 -3.90 9.48
C CYS A 214 -6.93 -3.33 10.76
N ARG A 215 -7.02 -4.04 11.90
CA ARG A 215 -6.42 -3.63 13.17
C ARG A 215 -4.90 -3.51 13.09
N MET A 216 -4.24 -4.49 12.47
CA MET A 216 -2.80 -4.43 12.19
C MET A 216 -2.47 -3.28 11.24
N ALA A 217 -3.27 -3.12 10.18
CA ALA A 217 -3.04 -2.11 9.14
C ALA A 217 -3.04 -0.68 9.68
N ILE A 218 -4.00 -0.35 10.55
CA ILE A 218 -4.10 0.99 11.17
C ILE A 218 -3.25 1.16 12.43
N GLY A 219 -2.57 0.10 12.89
CA GLY A 219 -1.61 0.16 14.00
C GLY A 219 -2.20 -0.10 15.38
N LEU A 220 -3.48 -0.53 15.47
CA LEU A 220 -4.08 -0.95 16.74
C LEU A 220 -3.39 -2.19 17.31
N ASP A 221 -3.01 -3.11 16.45
CA ASP A 221 -2.26 -4.30 16.82
C ASP A 221 -0.87 -4.26 16.18
N LYS A 222 0.18 -4.38 16.97
CA LYS A 222 1.55 -4.41 16.47
C LYS A 222 1.90 -5.83 15.97
N VAL A 223 2.61 -5.91 14.84
CA VAL A 223 2.97 -7.19 14.22
C VAL A 223 4.34 -7.71 14.65
N TYR A 224 5.12 -6.88 15.37
CA TYR A 224 6.36 -7.28 16.06
C TYR A 224 6.69 -6.29 17.19
N GLU A 225 7.50 -6.74 18.15
CA GLU A 225 7.99 -5.90 19.24
C GLU A 225 8.91 -4.78 18.70
N GLY A 226 8.67 -3.54 19.15
CA GLY A 226 9.44 -2.37 18.70
C GLY A 226 8.93 -1.70 17.42
N GLN A 227 7.81 -2.18 16.83
CA GLN A 227 7.16 -1.46 15.74
C GLN A 227 6.75 -0.05 16.20
N GLY A 228 7.15 0.98 15.44
CA GLY A 228 6.73 2.37 15.64
C GLY A 228 5.28 2.64 15.24
N ASP A 229 4.93 3.91 15.06
CA ASP A 229 3.56 4.35 14.77
C ASP A 229 3.13 4.12 13.33
N TYR A 230 4.09 3.90 12.44
CA TYR A 230 3.82 3.52 11.07
C TYR A 230 3.47 2.02 11.01
N ALA A 231 2.23 1.76 10.62
CA ALA A 231 1.74 0.39 10.42
C ALA A 231 1.79 0.01 8.92
N PHE A 232 0.71 -0.51 8.35
CA PHE A 232 0.66 -0.88 6.93
C PHE A 232 0.19 0.32 6.08
N HIS A 233 1.06 1.33 5.96
CA HIS A 233 0.82 2.62 5.27
C HIS A 233 -0.20 3.55 5.95
N TRP A 234 -0.61 3.22 7.16
CA TRP A 234 -1.30 4.12 8.07
C TRP A 234 -0.34 4.59 9.17
N THR A 235 -0.57 5.78 9.66
CA THR A 235 0.16 6.34 10.82
C THR A 235 -0.83 6.63 11.93
N ASP A 236 -0.65 5.99 13.08
CA ASP A 236 -1.37 6.29 14.30
C ASP A 236 -0.91 7.65 14.85
N LYS A 237 -1.84 8.54 15.16
CA LYS A 237 -1.57 9.86 15.74
C LYS A 237 -1.75 9.89 17.26
N HIS A 238 -2.02 8.74 17.89
CA HIS A 238 -2.24 8.59 19.34
C HIS A 238 -3.37 9.45 19.94
N ASP A 239 -4.24 10.00 19.10
CA ASP A 239 -5.41 10.80 19.49
C ASP A 239 -6.72 10.21 18.97
N GLY A 240 -6.68 8.95 18.51
CA GLY A 240 -7.79 8.26 17.86
C GLY A 240 -7.91 8.56 16.36
N ASN A 241 -6.97 9.31 15.80
CA ASN A 241 -6.91 9.58 14.37
C ASN A 241 -5.85 8.72 13.68
N TYR A 242 -6.16 8.27 12.48
CA TYR A 242 -5.26 7.53 11.60
C TYR A 242 -5.15 8.28 10.29
N THR A 243 -3.92 8.43 9.78
CA THR A 243 -3.68 9.19 8.55
C THR A 243 -2.89 8.37 7.54
N SER A 244 -3.22 8.56 6.26
CA SER A 244 -2.39 8.16 5.13
C SER A 244 -2.32 9.31 4.14
N THR A 245 -1.18 9.49 3.51
CA THR A 245 -0.93 10.63 2.63
C THR A 245 -0.25 10.20 1.34
N GLY A 246 -0.53 10.94 0.25
CA GLY A 246 0.17 10.87 -1.02
C GLY A 246 0.70 12.24 -1.41
N ALA A 247 1.96 12.33 -1.85
CA ALA A 247 2.60 13.54 -2.34
C ALA A 247 3.57 13.22 -3.50
#